data_5ed934676e28299cd198f3e15a3574fd
#
_entry.id   5ed934676e28299cd198f3e15a3574fd
#
_cell.length_a   1.000
_cell.length_b   1.000
_cell.length_c   1.000
_cell.angle_alpha   90.00
_cell.angle_beta   90.00
_cell.angle_gamma   90.00
#
_symmetry.space_group_name_H-M   'P 1'
#
loop_
_entity.id
_entity.type
_entity.pdbx_description
1 polymer ?
#
loop_
_entity_poly.entity_id
_entity_poly.type
_entity_poly.pdbx_seq_one_letter_code
_entity_poly.pdbx_strand_id
1 'polypeptide(L)'
;SFLSALGLGWLVLHHILGMDAIQGTILLYSFVFLVALGEDYNIFVISSIWDKSKRLPLDQAVREGVGETGSVITSAGLILAGTFAVLTTMPIQMLMQIGVIVALGILLDTFLVRPFLVPAITLILGKWAFWPGRRQLQV
;
A
#
# COMPACT_ATOMS: atom_id res chain seq x y z
N SER A 1 -6.25 -0.98 -3.99
CA SER A 1 -5.99 -1.74 -2.75
C SER A 1 -7.14 -1.69 -1.75
N PHE A 2 -7.79 -0.54 -1.56
CA PHE A 2 -8.90 -0.41 -0.59
C PHE A 2 -10.07 -1.37 -0.88
N LEU A 3 -10.55 -1.45 -2.11
CA LEU A 3 -11.64 -2.36 -2.48
C LEU A 3 -11.26 -3.83 -2.28
N SER A 4 -10.04 -4.20 -2.61
CA SER A 4 -9.54 -5.57 -2.37
C SER A 4 -9.41 -5.87 -0.88
N ALA A 5 -8.90 -4.92 -0.11
CA ALA A 5 -8.84 -5.03 1.35
C ALA A 5 -10.23 -5.16 1.98
N LEU A 6 -11.19 -4.41 1.46
CA LEU A 6 -12.58 -4.47 1.91
C LEU A 6 -13.21 -5.83 1.61
N GLY A 7 -13.00 -6.34 0.40
CA GLY A 7 -13.51 -7.65 0.00
C GLY A 7 -12.93 -8.80 0.81
N LEU A 8 -11.61 -8.83 1.00
CA LEU A 8 -10.94 -9.82 1.83
C LEU A 8 -11.31 -9.67 3.31
N GLY A 9 -11.37 -8.44 3.80
CA GLY A 9 -11.81 -8.14 5.16
C GLY A 9 -13.22 -8.63 5.41
N TRP A 10 -14.13 -8.41 4.48
CA TRP A 10 -15.49 -8.92 4.55
C TRP A 10 -15.53 -10.45 4.61
N LEU A 11 -14.76 -11.14 3.76
CA LEU A 11 -14.69 -12.59 3.78
C LEU A 11 -14.21 -13.12 5.13
N VAL A 12 -13.16 -12.51 5.70
CA VAL A 12 -12.64 -12.90 7.02
C VAL A 12 -13.67 -12.62 8.12
N LEU A 13 -14.28 -11.45 8.13
CA LEU A 13 -15.26 -11.06 9.14
C LEU A 13 -16.51 -11.92 9.08
N HIS A 14 -16.99 -12.24 7.90
CA HIS A 14 -18.20 -13.05 7.71
C HIS A 14 -17.95 -14.53 7.97
N HIS A 15 -16.91 -15.12 7.38
CA HIS A 15 -16.68 -16.57 7.44
C HIS A 15 -15.95 -17.04 8.69
N ILE A 16 -15.06 -16.23 9.26
CA ILE A 16 -14.23 -16.60 10.42
C ILE A 16 -14.83 -16.04 11.71
N LEU A 17 -15.26 -14.79 11.71
CA LEU A 17 -15.76 -14.10 12.89
C LEU A 17 -17.29 -14.05 12.97
N GLY A 18 -17.99 -14.54 11.93
CA GLY A 18 -19.45 -14.67 11.93
C GLY A 18 -20.23 -13.35 11.96
N MET A 19 -19.65 -12.29 11.42
CA MET A 19 -20.27 -10.95 11.39
C MET A 19 -21.09 -10.77 10.11
N ASP A 20 -22.32 -10.27 10.25
CA ASP A 20 -23.25 -10.15 9.13
C ASP A 20 -23.23 -8.77 8.45
N ALA A 21 -22.61 -7.78 9.04
CA ALA A 21 -22.57 -6.44 8.48
C ALA A 21 -21.32 -5.64 8.89
N ILE A 22 -20.85 -4.79 7.97
CA ILE A 22 -19.84 -3.76 8.25
C ILE A 22 -20.55 -2.41 8.38
N GLN A 23 -20.30 -1.70 9.48
CA GLN A 23 -20.87 -0.38 9.69
C GLN A 23 -20.25 0.64 8.72
N GLY A 24 -21.04 1.57 8.18
CA GLY A 24 -20.56 2.58 7.22
C GLY A 24 -19.43 3.45 7.76
N THR A 25 -19.42 3.74 9.06
CA THR A 25 -18.34 4.47 9.72
C THR A 25 -17.00 3.74 9.63
N ILE A 26 -17.00 2.41 9.67
CA ILE A 26 -15.80 1.58 9.55
C ILE A 26 -15.20 1.67 8.15
N LEU A 27 -16.04 1.75 7.12
CA LEU A 27 -15.61 1.98 5.75
C LEU A 27 -14.84 3.29 5.62
N LEU A 28 -15.37 4.35 6.22
CA LEU A 28 -14.72 5.67 6.21
C LEU A 28 -13.37 5.66 6.92
N TYR A 29 -13.31 5.13 8.14
CA TYR A 29 -12.05 5.06 8.90
C TYR A 29 -11.02 4.18 8.21
N SER A 30 -11.41 3.00 7.73
CA SER A 30 -10.50 2.10 7.01
C SER A 30 -9.98 2.74 5.73
N PHE A 31 -10.82 3.45 4.99
CA PHE A 31 -10.41 4.21 3.81
C PHE A 31 -9.37 5.28 4.15
N VAL A 32 -9.64 6.11 5.15
CA VAL A 32 -8.71 7.16 5.59
C VAL A 32 -7.37 6.58 6.02
N PHE A 33 -7.38 5.52 6.83
CA PHE A 33 -6.15 4.87 7.26
C PHE A 33 -5.36 4.28 6.10
N LEU A 34 -6.00 3.55 5.20
CA LEU A 34 -5.32 2.93 4.08
C LEU A 34 -4.77 3.94 3.09
N VAL A 35 -5.50 5.03 2.83
CA VAL A 35 -5.01 6.11 1.97
C VAL A 35 -3.83 6.82 2.63
N ALA A 36 -3.96 7.26 3.87
CA ALA A 36 -2.90 7.99 4.57
C ALA A 36 -1.61 7.18 4.65
N LEU A 37 -1.70 5.91 5.06
CA LEU A 37 -0.54 5.04 5.18
C LEU A 37 0.03 4.60 3.82
N GLY A 38 -0.84 4.39 2.84
CA GLY A 38 -0.43 3.98 1.49
C GLY A 38 0.32 5.08 0.74
N GLU A 39 -0.15 6.32 0.83
CA GLU A 39 0.44 7.46 0.12
C GLU A 39 1.87 7.75 0.57
N ASP A 40 2.14 7.76 1.87
CA ASP A 40 3.47 8.04 2.41
C ASP A 40 4.52 7.07 1.86
N TYR A 41 4.20 5.80 1.78
CA TYR A 41 5.10 4.79 1.24
C TYR A 41 5.23 4.87 -0.29
N ASN A 42 4.15 5.19 -1.00
CA ASN A 42 4.21 5.39 -2.44
C ASN A 42 5.11 6.57 -2.81
N ILE A 43 5.03 7.67 -2.08
CA ILE A 43 5.91 8.82 -2.23
C ILE A 43 7.38 8.40 -2.04
N PHE A 44 7.67 7.58 -1.04
CA PHE A 44 9.02 7.11 -0.76
C PHE A 44 9.60 6.27 -1.92
N VAL A 45 8.83 5.34 -2.47
CA VAL A 45 9.23 4.52 -3.62
C VAL A 45 9.46 5.39 -4.86
N ILE A 46 8.49 6.25 -5.18
CA ILE A 46 8.57 7.12 -6.36
C ILE A 46 9.73 8.10 -6.24
N SER A 47 9.99 8.64 -5.06
CA SER A 47 11.14 9.53 -4.81
C SER A 47 12.47 8.81 -5.07
N SER A 48 12.61 7.56 -4.62
CA SER A 48 13.81 6.75 -4.90
C SER A 48 13.99 6.47 -6.38
N ILE A 49 12.91 6.11 -7.08
CA ILE A 49 12.94 5.91 -8.54
C ILE A 49 13.30 7.22 -9.25
N TRP A 50 12.73 8.34 -8.83
CA TRP A 50 13.02 9.66 -9.40
C TRP A 50 14.50 10.03 -9.30
N ASP A 51 15.10 9.87 -8.13
CA ASP A 51 16.52 10.18 -7.95
C ASP A 51 17.43 9.30 -8.81
N LYS A 52 17.10 8.02 -8.95
CA LYS A 52 17.85 7.10 -9.81
C LYS A 52 17.65 7.38 -11.29
N SER A 53 16.47 7.82 -11.70
CA SER A 53 16.17 8.16 -13.11
C SER A 53 16.96 9.34 -13.65
N LYS A 54 17.59 10.12 -12.78
CA LYS A 54 18.52 11.19 -13.18
C LYS A 54 19.88 10.66 -13.71
N ARG A 55 20.22 9.42 -13.36
CA ARG A 55 21.53 8.81 -13.69
C ARG A 55 21.42 7.51 -14.48
N LEU A 56 20.28 6.86 -14.44
CA LEU A 56 20.05 5.54 -15.03
C LEU A 56 18.85 5.56 -15.99
N PRO A 57 18.81 4.67 -16.99
CA PRO A 57 17.60 4.43 -17.77
C PRO A 57 16.41 4.10 -16.86
N LEU A 58 15.21 4.44 -17.29
CA LEU A 58 14.01 4.33 -16.45
C LEU A 58 13.74 2.91 -15.94
N ASP A 59 13.96 1.90 -16.75
CA ASP A 59 13.78 0.50 -16.37
C ASP A 59 14.74 0.07 -15.26
N GLN A 60 16.01 0.49 -15.33
CA GLN A 60 17.00 0.24 -14.28
C GLN A 60 16.69 1.05 -13.02
N ALA A 61 16.32 2.33 -13.17
CA ALA A 61 15.94 3.19 -12.06
C ALA A 61 14.76 2.62 -11.26
N VAL A 62 13.77 2.05 -11.94
CA VAL A 62 12.62 1.39 -11.30
C VAL A 62 13.07 0.15 -10.54
N ARG A 63 13.86 -0.73 -11.15
CA ARG A 63 14.35 -1.96 -10.50
C ARG A 63 15.17 -1.66 -9.24
N GLU A 64 16.11 -0.73 -9.35
CA GLU A 64 16.96 -0.36 -8.22
C GLU A 64 16.19 0.41 -7.15
N GLY A 65 15.30 1.32 -7.52
CA GLY A 65 14.47 2.07 -6.59
C GLY A 65 13.56 1.16 -5.75
N VAL A 66 12.90 0.21 -6.40
CA VAL A 66 12.05 -0.78 -5.71
C VAL A 66 12.88 -1.75 -4.87
N GLY A 67 14.03 -2.21 -5.37
CA GLY A 67 14.91 -3.12 -4.65
C GLY A 67 15.48 -2.49 -3.37
N GLU A 68 15.92 -1.24 -3.45
CA GLU A 68 16.50 -0.52 -2.30
C GLU A 68 15.46 -0.20 -1.21
N THR A 69 14.26 0.20 -1.62
CA THR A 69 13.18 0.55 -0.68
C THR A 69 12.41 -0.66 -0.17
N GLY A 70 12.50 -1.80 -0.87
CA GLY A 70 11.66 -2.98 -0.63
C GLY A 70 11.79 -3.56 0.77
N SER A 71 13.00 -3.70 1.29
CA SER A 71 13.22 -4.28 2.64
C SER A 71 12.66 -3.38 3.73
N VAL A 72 12.84 -2.07 3.61
CA VAL A 72 12.32 -1.08 4.57
C VAL A 72 10.81 -1.07 4.57
N ILE A 73 10.20 -1.03 3.39
CA ILE A 73 8.74 -1.02 3.23
C ILE A 73 8.12 -2.32 3.73
N THR A 74 8.72 -3.47 3.41
CA THR A 74 8.23 -4.78 3.86
C THR A 74 8.26 -4.89 5.37
N SER A 75 9.38 -4.51 6.00
CA SER A 75 9.50 -4.53 7.46
C SER A 75 8.49 -3.60 8.13
N ALA A 76 8.39 -2.38 7.65
CA ALA A 76 7.43 -1.41 8.17
C ALA A 76 5.98 -1.86 7.96
N GLY A 77 5.66 -2.41 6.79
CA GLY A 77 4.33 -2.94 6.49
C GLY A 77 3.95 -4.12 7.38
N LEU A 78 4.87 -5.03 7.66
CA LEU A 78 4.63 -6.15 8.58
C LEU A 78 4.40 -5.68 10.01
N ILE A 79 5.21 -4.75 10.51
CA ILE A 79 5.04 -4.18 11.85
C ILE A 79 3.70 -3.47 11.96
N LEU A 80 3.36 -2.67 10.98
CA LEU A 80 2.12 -1.91 10.98
C LEU A 80 0.89 -2.81 10.86
N ALA A 81 0.92 -3.80 9.97
CA ALA A 81 -0.16 -4.79 9.87
C ALA A 81 -0.31 -5.59 11.15
N GLY A 82 0.79 -5.98 11.80
CA GLY A 82 0.79 -6.63 13.10
C GLY A 82 0.16 -5.75 14.19
N THR A 83 0.47 -4.46 14.20
CA THR A 83 -0.13 -3.50 15.14
C THR A 83 -1.65 -3.42 14.96
N PHE A 84 -2.14 -3.30 13.74
CA PHE A 84 -3.58 -3.30 13.46
C PHE A 84 -4.24 -4.66 13.73
N ALA A 85 -3.51 -5.76 13.51
CA ALA A 85 -4.00 -7.10 13.85
C ALA A 85 -4.27 -7.26 15.35
N VAL A 86 -3.53 -6.59 16.22
CA VAL A 86 -3.79 -6.60 17.68
C VAL A 86 -5.17 -6.02 18.01
N LEU A 87 -5.67 -5.07 17.22
CA LEU A 87 -7.03 -4.53 17.42
C LEU A 87 -8.11 -5.59 17.28
N THR A 88 -7.85 -6.67 16.56
CA THR A 88 -8.80 -7.78 16.39
C THR A 88 -9.04 -8.54 17.69
N THR A 89 -8.14 -8.41 18.67
CA THR A 89 -8.27 -9.05 19.98
C THR A 89 -9.11 -8.23 20.97
N MET A 90 -9.44 -6.99 20.61
CA MET A 90 -10.25 -6.12 21.46
C MET A 90 -11.71 -6.54 21.47
N PRO A 91 -12.40 -6.50 22.65
CA PRO A 91 -13.81 -6.88 22.76
C PRO A 91 -14.76 -5.78 22.23
N ILE A 92 -14.28 -4.92 21.34
CA ILE A 92 -15.03 -3.82 20.72
C ILE A 92 -15.15 -4.14 19.23
N GLN A 93 -16.36 -4.45 18.80
CA GLN A 93 -16.65 -4.89 17.43
C GLN A 93 -16.13 -3.92 16.36
N MET A 94 -16.24 -2.62 16.60
CA MET A 94 -15.75 -1.59 15.69
C MET A 94 -14.22 -1.67 15.50
N LEU A 95 -13.46 -1.80 16.59
CA LEU A 95 -12.00 -1.90 16.52
C LEU A 95 -11.55 -3.20 15.87
N MET A 96 -12.25 -4.29 16.14
CA MET A 96 -12.00 -5.58 15.50
C MET A 96 -12.16 -5.48 13.97
N GLN A 97 -13.26 -4.90 13.50
CA GLN A 97 -13.51 -4.75 12.07
C GLN A 97 -12.49 -3.84 11.39
N ILE A 98 -12.17 -2.68 11.99
CA ILE A 98 -11.12 -1.78 11.48
C ILE A 98 -9.77 -2.52 11.44
N GLY A 99 -9.42 -3.22 12.52
CA GLY A 99 -8.17 -3.97 12.61
C GLY A 99 -8.00 -4.99 11.49
N VAL A 100 -9.03 -5.78 11.20
CA VAL A 100 -9.00 -6.78 10.12
C VAL A 100 -8.84 -6.11 8.76
N ILE A 101 -9.67 -5.12 8.44
CA ILE A 101 -9.68 -4.49 7.12
C ILE A 101 -8.36 -3.74 6.87
N VAL A 102 -7.89 -2.97 7.84
CA VAL A 102 -6.65 -2.19 7.70
C VAL A 102 -5.42 -3.09 7.67
N ALA A 103 -5.32 -4.11 8.53
CA ALA A 103 -4.21 -5.06 8.50
C ALA A 103 -4.10 -5.79 7.15
N LEU A 104 -5.21 -6.30 6.63
CA LEU A 104 -5.24 -6.94 5.32
C LEU A 104 -4.92 -5.95 4.19
N GLY A 105 -5.43 -4.73 4.28
CA GLY A 105 -5.13 -3.68 3.29
C GLY A 105 -3.65 -3.33 3.24
N ILE A 106 -3.00 -3.19 4.40
CA ILE A 106 -1.56 -2.93 4.50
C ILE A 106 -0.75 -4.08 3.91
N LEU A 107 -1.12 -5.32 4.21
CA LEU A 107 -0.44 -6.50 3.66
C LEU A 107 -0.57 -6.57 2.13
N LEU A 108 -1.77 -6.37 1.60
CA LEU A 108 -2.00 -6.32 0.15
C LEU A 108 -1.18 -5.22 -0.50
N ASP A 109 -1.20 -4.03 0.08
CA ASP A 109 -0.47 -2.89 -0.44
C ASP A 109 1.04 -3.15 -0.43
N THR A 110 1.56 -3.68 0.67
CA THR A 110 2.99 -3.97 0.85
C THR A 110 3.50 -5.06 -0.10
N PHE A 111 2.74 -6.15 -0.28
CA PHE A 111 3.20 -7.32 -1.03
C PHE A 111 2.75 -7.39 -2.48
N LEU A 112 1.65 -6.74 -2.84
CA LEU A 112 1.10 -6.77 -4.20
C LEU A 112 1.18 -5.43 -4.91
N VAL A 113 0.68 -4.37 -4.30
CA VAL A 113 0.57 -3.07 -4.97
C VAL A 113 1.95 -2.46 -5.20
N ARG A 114 2.78 -2.38 -4.18
CA ARG A 114 4.08 -1.70 -4.28
C ARG A 114 5.10 -2.44 -5.11
N PRO A 115 5.34 -3.76 -4.91
CA PRO A 115 6.36 -4.45 -5.69
C PRO A 115 5.96 -4.70 -7.14
N PHE A 116 4.66 -4.72 -7.47
CA PHE A 116 4.17 -5.05 -8.81
C PHE A 116 3.44 -3.90 -9.48
N LEU A 117 2.44 -3.32 -8.84
CA LEU A 117 1.56 -2.34 -9.47
C LEU A 117 2.24 -0.99 -9.67
N VAL A 118 2.92 -0.46 -8.66
CA VAL A 118 3.59 0.85 -8.72
C VAL A 118 4.71 0.85 -9.76
N PRO A 119 5.64 -0.13 -9.79
CA PRO A 119 6.64 -0.23 -10.84
C PRO A 119 6.05 -0.40 -12.23
N ALA A 120 5.02 -1.25 -12.38
CA ALA A 120 4.36 -1.48 -13.66
C ALA A 120 3.72 -0.20 -14.21
N ILE A 121 3.01 0.55 -13.40
CA ILE A 121 2.41 1.83 -13.79
C ILE A 121 3.49 2.84 -14.17
N THR A 122 4.58 2.92 -13.40
CA THR A 122 5.69 3.83 -13.67
C THR A 122 6.34 3.52 -15.02
N LEU A 123 6.54 2.24 -15.34
CA LEU A 123 7.09 1.81 -16.62
C LEU A 123 6.15 2.08 -17.80
N ILE A 124 4.85 1.84 -17.63
CA ILE A 124 3.83 2.09 -18.65
C ILE A 124 3.71 3.59 -18.98
N LEU A 125 3.68 4.43 -17.96
CA LEU A 125 3.63 5.88 -18.11
C LEU A 125 4.95 6.45 -18.65
N GLY A 126 6.08 5.76 -18.40
CA GLY A 126 7.40 6.18 -18.85
C GLY A 126 7.74 7.60 -18.40
N LYS A 127 8.14 8.44 -19.35
CA LYS A 127 8.51 9.84 -19.08
C LYS A 127 7.35 10.70 -18.56
N TRP A 128 6.11 10.30 -18.79
CA TRP A 128 4.92 11.01 -18.31
C TRP A 128 4.71 10.88 -16.80
N ALA A 129 5.23 9.81 -16.19
CA ALA A 129 5.14 9.62 -14.75
C ALA A 129 5.79 10.76 -13.95
N PHE A 130 6.76 11.44 -14.55
CA PHE A 130 7.55 12.50 -13.91
C PHE A 130 7.29 13.90 -14.51
N TRP A 131 6.16 14.12 -15.13
CA TRP A 131 5.78 15.45 -15.60
C TRP A 131 5.47 16.37 -14.40
N PRO A 132 5.97 17.65 -14.33
CA PRO A 132 6.70 18.42 -15.35
C PRO A 132 8.24 18.33 -15.29
N GLY A 133 8.83 17.51 -14.42
CA GLY A 133 10.29 17.34 -14.24
C GLY A 133 11.02 16.67 -15.41
N ARG A 134 10.36 16.50 -16.52
CA ARG A 134 10.76 15.75 -17.71
C ARG A 134 12.12 16.12 -18.32
N ARG A 135 12.57 17.35 -18.10
CA ARG A 135 13.81 17.88 -18.70
C ARG A 135 15.09 17.34 -18.05
N GLN A 136 14.96 16.67 -16.91
CA GLN A 136 16.10 16.16 -16.14
C GLN A 136 16.35 14.66 -16.35
N LEU A 137 15.47 13.99 -17.10
CA LEU A 137 15.63 12.56 -17.37
C LEU A 137 16.59 12.39 -18.56
N GLN A 138 17.71 11.70 -18.34
CA GLN A 138 18.56 11.23 -19.42
C GLN A 138 17.81 10.12 -20.17
N VAL A 139 17.78 10.26 -21.48
CA VAL A 139 17.16 9.30 -22.39
C VAL A 139 18.18 8.22 -22.75
#